data_c72861609b589d990afea041495cd67a
#
_entry.id   c72861609b589d990afea041495cd67a
#
_cell.length_a   1.000
_cell.length_b   1.000
_cell.length_c   1.000
_cell.angle_alpha   90.00
_cell.angle_beta   90.00
_cell.angle_gamma   90.00
#
_symmetry.space_group_name_H-M   'P 1'
#
loop_
_entity.id
_entity.type
_entity.pdbx_description
1 polymer ?
#
loop_
_entity_poly.entity_id
_entity_poly.type
_entity_poly.pdbx_seq_one_letter_code
_entity_poly.pdbx_strand_id
1 'polypeptide(L)'
;MLKTTTRKVTTLAIGQFIARETLWWNPTTDQVCPAPGLRRLVAPACNYGYDVVTYVGRALFLDAQPVRQIIAELDRQHVHLSASTVTELGRRFIALLALAHRQSAPRLKEAMAFQGGYILHLDATYEDKSPLLMTGIDAVMEIVLGNIKLPSEKADGIIPFLRQLNDCFGPPLALVHDMSKGILCAVQQVFPGLPDYICHFHFLRDLGKDPTADRGLAHPVAGARAPAGRLSAGPLGFGGLAARPRLRLPL
;
A
#
# COMPACT_ATOMS: atom_id res chain seq x y z
N MET A 1 -5.75 -34.78 -22.75
CA MET A 1 -6.21 -34.73 -21.34
C MET A 1 -5.07 -35.20 -20.46
N LEU A 2 -4.65 -34.39 -19.50
CA LEU A 2 -3.51 -34.72 -18.66
C LEU A 2 -3.97 -35.28 -17.29
N LYS A 3 -4.86 -34.58 -16.63
CA LYS A 3 -5.33 -34.94 -15.29
C LYS A 3 -6.68 -34.26 -14.99
N THR A 4 -7.55 -35.00 -14.29
CA THR A 4 -8.75 -34.42 -13.70
C THR A 4 -8.54 -34.30 -12.19
N THR A 5 -8.77 -33.12 -11.63
CA THR A 5 -8.73 -32.84 -10.20
C THR A 5 -10.12 -32.45 -9.70
N THR A 6 -10.47 -32.88 -8.51
CA THR A 6 -11.74 -32.52 -7.86
C THR A 6 -11.42 -31.86 -6.52
N ARG A 7 -12.06 -30.72 -6.27
CA ARG A 7 -11.87 -29.97 -5.00
C ARG A 7 -13.15 -29.26 -4.60
N LYS A 8 -13.30 -29.02 -3.31
CA LYS A 8 -14.35 -28.22 -2.74
C LYS A 8 -13.99 -26.75 -2.84
N VAL A 9 -14.85 -25.94 -3.43
CA VAL A 9 -14.67 -24.48 -3.59
C VAL A 9 -15.80 -23.75 -2.92
N THR A 10 -15.50 -22.66 -2.25
CA THR A 10 -16.45 -21.78 -1.59
C THR A 10 -16.32 -20.37 -2.14
N THR A 11 -17.43 -19.78 -2.56
CA THR A 11 -17.58 -18.39 -3.02
C THR A 11 -18.71 -17.71 -2.28
N LEU A 12 -18.75 -16.39 -2.23
CA LEU A 12 -19.88 -15.64 -1.69
C LEU A 12 -21.09 -15.69 -2.63
N ALA A 13 -20.83 -15.58 -3.94
CA ALA A 13 -21.88 -15.49 -4.95
C ALA A 13 -22.65 -16.81 -5.18
N ILE A 14 -21.95 -17.96 -5.09
CA ILE A 14 -22.52 -19.29 -5.44
C ILE A 14 -22.69 -20.16 -4.18
N GLY A 15 -21.91 -19.86 -3.12
CA GLY A 15 -21.80 -20.73 -1.96
C GLY A 15 -20.73 -21.81 -2.18
N GLN A 16 -20.95 -22.97 -1.56
CA GLN A 16 -20.00 -24.09 -1.60
C GLN A 16 -20.40 -25.12 -2.68
N PHE A 17 -19.44 -25.50 -3.52
CA PHE A 17 -19.63 -26.50 -4.59
C PHE A 17 -18.38 -27.36 -4.80
N ILE A 18 -18.59 -28.46 -5.53
CA ILE A 18 -17.49 -29.34 -5.95
C ILE A 18 -17.06 -28.95 -7.34
N ALA A 19 -15.84 -28.43 -7.45
CA ALA A 19 -15.23 -28.11 -8.74
C ALA A 19 -14.46 -29.31 -9.26
N ARG A 20 -14.82 -29.76 -10.46
CA ARG A 20 -14.10 -30.78 -11.24
C ARG A 20 -13.35 -30.09 -12.38
N GLU A 21 -12.02 -30.03 -12.28
CA GLU A 21 -11.17 -29.34 -13.26
C GLU A 21 -10.38 -30.37 -14.06
N THR A 22 -10.50 -30.32 -15.38
CA THR A 22 -9.71 -31.14 -16.31
C THR A 22 -8.60 -30.26 -16.89
N LEU A 23 -7.37 -30.70 -16.70
CA LEU A 23 -6.18 -30.08 -17.24
C LEU A 23 -5.86 -30.68 -18.62
N TRP A 24 -5.57 -29.85 -19.57
CA TRP A 24 -5.19 -30.24 -20.93
C TRP A 24 -3.75 -29.87 -21.20
N TRP A 25 -3.07 -30.71 -21.93
CA TRP A 25 -1.75 -30.43 -22.44
C TRP A 25 -1.88 -29.80 -23.84
N ASN A 26 -1.24 -28.68 -24.06
CA ASN A 26 -1.12 -28.07 -25.38
C ASN A 26 0.26 -28.43 -25.95
N PRO A 27 0.33 -29.31 -26.97
CA PRO A 27 1.61 -29.76 -27.54
C PRO A 27 2.35 -28.66 -28.29
N THR A 28 1.63 -27.61 -28.74
CA THR A 28 2.23 -26.52 -29.51
C THR A 28 2.98 -25.52 -28.60
N THR A 29 2.47 -25.28 -27.40
CA THR A 29 3.04 -24.31 -26.45
C THR A 29 3.80 -24.96 -25.32
N ASP A 30 3.82 -26.30 -25.25
CA ASP A 30 4.37 -27.09 -24.16
C ASP A 30 3.81 -26.71 -22.77
N GLN A 31 2.54 -26.28 -22.73
CA GLN A 31 1.91 -25.75 -21.54
C GLN A 31 0.68 -26.54 -21.11
N VAL A 32 0.46 -26.59 -19.79
CA VAL A 32 -0.76 -27.12 -19.19
C VAL A 32 -1.85 -26.04 -19.20
N CYS A 33 -2.93 -26.30 -19.91
CA CYS A 33 -4.08 -25.41 -19.99
C CYS A 33 -5.17 -25.82 -19.01
N PRO A 34 -5.49 -24.99 -18.02
CA PRO A 34 -6.60 -25.20 -17.09
C PRO A 34 -7.94 -24.75 -17.70
N ALA A 35 -9.04 -25.18 -17.07
CA ALA A 35 -10.37 -24.72 -17.45
C ALA A 35 -10.56 -23.21 -17.17
N PRO A 36 -10.82 -22.37 -18.19
CA PRO A 36 -10.83 -20.90 -17.99
C PRO A 36 -11.98 -20.42 -17.08
N GLY A 37 -13.11 -21.10 -17.08
CA GLY A 37 -14.27 -20.71 -16.26
C GLY A 37 -14.00 -20.76 -14.77
N LEU A 38 -13.34 -21.82 -14.27
CA LEU A 38 -13.00 -21.93 -12.85
C LEU A 38 -11.96 -20.89 -12.42
N ARG A 39 -11.04 -20.54 -13.31
CA ARG A 39 -9.96 -19.56 -13.04
C ARG A 39 -10.47 -18.13 -12.83
N ARG A 40 -11.66 -17.81 -13.34
CA ARG A 40 -12.32 -16.52 -13.08
C ARG A 40 -12.91 -16.44 -11.67
N LEU A 41 -13.22 -17.57 -11.05
CA LEU A 41 -13.84 -17.64 -9.74
C LEU A 41 -12.83 -17.85 -8.61
N VAL A 42 -11.81 -18.67 -8.86
CA VAL A 42 -10.86 -19.11 -7.84
C VAL A 42 -9.45 -19.29 -8.40
N ALA A 43 -8.47 -18.91 -7.62
CA ALA A 43 -7.06 -19.11 -7.99
C ALA A 43 -6.69 -20.61 -8.09
N PRO A 44 -5.62 -20.95 -8.84
CA PRO A 44 -5.10 -22.31 -8.89
C PRO A 44 -4.87 -22.89 -7.52
N ALA A 45 -5.25 -24.16 -7.32
CA ALA A 45 -5.08 -24.90 -6.07
C ALA A 45 -5.70 -24.24 -4.82
N CYS A 46 -6.60 -23.24 -5.00
CA CYS A 46 -7.29 -22.57 -3.89
C CYS A 46 -8.72 -23.09 -3.72
N ASN A 47 -9.21 -23.08 -2.49
CA ASN A 47 -10.56 -23.53 -2.14
C ASN A 47 -11.54 -22.39 -1.94
N TYR A 48 -11.06 -21.15 -1.84
CA TYR A 48 -11.87 -19.95 -1.64
C TYR A 48 -11.79 -19.05 -2.88
N GLY A 49 -12.94 -18.56 -3.32
CA GLY A 49 -13.07 -17.65 -4.45
C GLY A 49 -12.44 -16.29 -4.22
N TYR A 50 -12.18 -15.58 -5.31
CA TYR A 50 -11.65 -14.21 -5.24
C TYR A 50 -12.57 -13.26 -4.47
N ASP A 51 -13.89 -13.49 -4.51
CA ASP A 51 -14.89 -12.74 -3.76
C ASP A 51 -14.72 -12.90 -2.25
N VAL A 52 -14.50 -14.14 -1.75
CA VAL A 52 -14.21 -14.40 -0.33
C VAL A 52 -12.87 -13.77 0.07
N VAL A 53 -11.82 -13.91 -0.74
CA VAL A 53 -10.51 -13.32 -0.48
C VAL A 53 -10.60 -11.80 -0.40
N THR A 54 -11.33 -11.18 -1.34
CA THR A 54 -11.52 -9.73 -1.39
C THR A 54 -12.32 -9.22 -0.19
N TYR A 55 -13.40 -9.91 0.16
CA TYR A 55 -14.20 -9.56 1.33
C TYR A 55 -13.36 -9.57 2.61
N VAL A 56 -12.65 -10.70 2.87
CA VAL A 56 -11.79 -10.84 4.05
C VAL A 56 -10.68 -9.78 4.07
N GLY A 57 -10.04 -9.54 2.92
CA GLY A 57 -8.97 -8.56 2.83
C GLY A 57 -9.44 -7.13 3.09
N ARG A 58 -10.60 -6.73 2.53
CA ARG A 58 -11.20 -5.42 2.80
C ARG A 58 -11.58 -5.27 4.27
N ALA A 59 -12.27 -6.26 4.83
CA ALA A 59 -12.68 -6.24 6.23
C ALA A 59 -11.47 -6.11 7.19
N LEU A 60 -10.37 -6.83 6.93
CA LEU A 60 -9.16 -6.75 7.75
C LEU A 60 -8.40 -5.41 7.60
N PHE A 61 -8.17 -4.96 6.37
CA PHE A 61 -7.19 -3.90 6.08
C PHE A 61 -7.81 -2.53 5.78
N LEU A 62 -9.06 -2.46 5.31
CA LEU A 62 -9.74 -1.19 5.07
C LEU A 62 -10.69 -0.83 6.22
N ASP A 63 -11.43 -1.83 6.71
CA ASP A 63 -12.45 -1.61 7.73
C ASP A 63 -11.93 -1.92 9.15
N ALA A 64 -10.66 -2.40 9.28
CA ALA A 64 -10.01 -2.77 10.55
C ALA A 64 -10.86 -3.69 11.45
N GLN A 65 -11.65 -4.58 10.85
CA GLN A 65 -12.56 -5.46 11.59
C GLN A 65 -11.79 -6.57 12.33
N PRO A 66 -12.18 -6.89 13.58
CA PRO A 66 -11.61 -8.04 14.30
C PRO A 66 -11.95 -9.36 13.59
N VAL A 67 -11.00 -10.32 13.59
CA VAL A 67 -11.17 -11.64 12.95
C VAL A 67 -12.47 -12.33 13.36
N ARG A 68 -12.82 -12.27 14.64
CA ARG A 68 -14.06 -12.87 15.16
C ARG A 68 -15.34 -12.29 14.54
N GLN A 69 -15.33 -10.99 14.22
CA GLN A 69 -16.46 -10.33 13.59
C GLN A 69 -16.58 -10.74 12.12
N ILE A 70 -15.46 -10.83 11.41
CA ILE A 70 -15.42 -11.31 10.02
C ILE A 70 -15.96 -12.74 9.92
N ILE A 71 -15.57 -13.62 10.85
CA ILE A 71 -16.10 -14.99 10.90
C ILE A 71 -17.61 -14.99 11.11
N ALA A 72 -18.11 -14.24 12.11
CA ALA A 72 -19.55 -14.17 12.39
C ALA A 72 -20.37 -13.62 11.22
N GLU A 73 -19.82 -12.67 10.45
CA GLU A 73 -20.46 -12.13 9.26
C GLU A 73 -20.52 -13.15 8.12
N LEU A 74 -19.41 -13.86 7.88
CA LEU A 74 -19.34 -14.89 6.86
C LEU A 74 -20.18 -16.13 7.22
N ASP A 75 -20.27 -16.49 8.50
CA ASP A 75 -21.16 -17.57 8.98
C ASP A 75 -22.62 -17.29 8.67
N ARG A 76 -23.07 -16.01 8.77
CA ARG A 76 -24.42 -15.60 8.37
C ARG A 76 -24.67 -15.76 6.87
N GLN A 77 -23.61 -15.76 6.07
CA GLN A 77 -23.64 -16.01 4.63
C GLN A 77 -23.33 -17.49 4.28
N HIS A 78 -23.37 -18.39 5.26
CA HIS A 78 -23.06 -19.82 5.12
C HIS A 78 -21.63 -20.12 4.64
N VAL A 79 -20.68 -19.21 4.90
CA VAL A 79 -19.25 -19.38 4.62
C VAL A 79 -18.51 -19.55 5.94
N HIS A 80 -18.20 -20.80 6.28
CA HIS A 80 -17.56 -21.15 7.55
C HIS A 80 -16.05 -21.11 7.43
N LEU A 81 -15.39 -20.21 8.16
CA LEU A 81 -13.95 -20.02 8.18
C LEU A 81 -13.39 -20.15 9.60
N SER A 82 -12.19 -20.72 9.71
CA SER A 82 -11.40 -20.62 10.93
C SER A 82 -10.63 -19.30 11.01
N ALA A 83 -10.19 -18.88 12.18
CA ALA A 83 -9.35 -17.70 12.37
C ALA A 83 -8.04 -17.79 11.59
N SER A 84 -7.42 -18.97 11.53
CA SER A 84 -6.22 -19.20 10.73
C SER A 84 -6.48 -19.03 9.23
N THR A 85 -7.65 -19.48 8.74
CA THR A 85 -8.05 -19.31 7.34
C THR A 85 -8.25 -17.83 7.02
N VAL A 86 -8.91 -17.05 7.90
CA VAL A 86 -9.07 -15.60 7.72
C VAL A 86 -7.71 -14.90 7.59
N THR A 87 -6.76 -15.24 8.47
CA THR A 87 -5.39 -14.70 8.41
C THR A 87 -4.68 -15.06 7.10
N GLU A 88 -4.82 -16.30 6.64
CA GLU A 88 -4.22 -16.76 5.38
C GLU A 88 -4.85 -16.07 4.15
N LEU A 89 -6.17 -15.91 4.15
CA LEU A 89 -6.87 -15.16 3.08
C LEU A 89 -6.47 -13.69 3.07
N GLY A 90 -6.24 -13.08 4.23
CA GLY A 90 -5.68 -11.73 4.34
C GLY A 90 -4.30 -11.61 3.67
N ARG A 91 -3.39 -12.56 3.91
CA ARG A 91 -2.07 -12.59 3.24
C ARG A 91 -2.21 -12.73 1.72
N ARG A 92 -3.12 -13.59 1.27
CA ARG A 92 -3.41 -13.77 -0.17
C ARG A 92 -3.99 -12.51 -0.80
N PHE A 93 -4.86 -11.80 -0.09
CA PHE A 93 -5.39 -10.52 -0.56
C PHE A 93 -4.27 -9.51 -0.81
N ILE A 94 -3.33 -9.37 0.12
CA ILE A 94 -2.17 -8.46 -0.07
C ILE A 94 -1.33 -8.88 -1.28
N ALA A 95 -1.07 -10.17 -1.45
CA ALA A 95 -0.31 -10.66 -2.61
C ALA A 95 -1.04 -10.39 -3.95
N LEU A 96 -2.36 -10.61 -4.00
CA LEU A 96 -3.18 -10.34 -5.17
C LEU A 96 -3.28 -8.83 -5.45
N LEU A 97 -3.39 -8.01 -4.41
CA LEU A 97 -3.42 -6.55 -4.53
C LEU A 97 -2.09 -6.03 -5.10
N ALA A 98 -0.95 -6.53 -4.59
CA ALA A 98 0.36 -6.18 -5.12
C ALA A 98 0.53 -6.59 -6.60
N LEU A 99 0.02 -7.76 -6.99
CA LEU A 99 0.04 -8.20 -8.38
C LEU A 99 -0.85 -7.31 -9.27
N ALA A 100 -2.07 -7.01 -8.83
CA ALA A 100 -3.00 -6.12 -9.53
C ALA A 100 -2.42 -4.71 -9.69
N HIS A 101 -1.76 -4.19 -8.65
CA HIS A 101 -1.09 -2.89 -8.71
C HIS A 101 0.01 -2.88 -9.78
N ARG A 102 0.89 -3.89 -9.82
CA ARG A 102 1.94 -4.02 -10.85
C ARG A 102 1.35 -4.12 -12.26
N GLN A 103 0.28 -4.89 -12.42
CA GLN A 103 -0.41 -5.00 -13.72
C GLN A 103 -1.08 -3.70 -14.15
N SER A 104 -1.43 -2.84 -13.21
CA SER A 104 -2.03 -1.52 -13.46
C SER A 104 -0.99 -0.45 -13.78
N ALA A 105 0.31 -0.69 -13.61
CA ALA A 105 1.37 0.30 -13.81
C ALA A 105 1.32 1.00 -15.19
N PRO A 106 1.09 0.31 -16.34
CA PRO A 106 0.98 0.99 -17.62
C PRO A 106 -0.17 2.00 -17.67
N ARG A 107 -1.34 1.62 -17.13
CA ARG A 107 -2.53 2.50 -17.07
C ARG A 107 -2.30 3.70 -16.14
N LEU A 108 -1.62 3.49 -15.01
CA LEU A 108 -1.24 4.58 -14.11
C LEU A 108 -0.25 5.53 -14.78
N LYS A 109 0.72 5.00 -15.52
CA LYS A 109 1.67 5.79 -16.29
C LYS A 109 0.97 6.66 -17.34
N GLU A 110 0.00 6.12 -18.07
CA GLU A 110 -0.81 6.88 -19.03
C GLU A 110 -1.61 7.98 -18.33
N ALA A 111 -2.24 7.68 -17.19
CA ALA A 111 -2.99 8.67 -16.42
C ALA A 111 -2.10 9.81 -15.89
N MET A 112 -0.89 9.48 -15.39
CA MET A 112 0.10 10.47 -14.97
C MET A 112 0.58 11.33 -16.15
N ALA A 113 0.85 10.73 -17.31
CA ALA A 113 1.25 11.44 -18.51
C ALA A 113 0.16 12.41 -19.00
N PHE A 114 -1.12 12.03 -18.92
CA PHE A 114 -2.25 12.90 -19.24
C PHE A 114 -2.33 14.14 -18.34
N GLN A 115 -1.86 14.04 -17.09
CA GLN A 115 -1.79 15.17 -16.15
C GLN A 115 -0.47 15.97 -16.25
N GLY A 116 0.36 15.68 -17.24
CA GLY A 116 1.64 16.36 -17.44
C GLY A 116 2.83 15.74 -16.71
N GLY A 117 2.66 14.61 -16.03
CA GLY A 117 3.68 13.90 -15.28
C GLY A 117 3.31 13.71 -13.81
N TYR A 118 4.27 13.28 -12.98
CA TYR A 118 4.05 13.03 -11.57
C TYR A 118 5.18 13.61 -10.71
N ILE A 119 4.89 13.88 -9.45
CA ILE A 119 5.86 14.29 -8.42
C ILE A 119 6.03 13.13 -7.46
N LEU A 120 7.25 12.61 -7.38
CA LEU A 120 7.56 11.50 -6.47
C LEU A 120 7.80 12.01 -5.05
N HIS A 121 6.86 11.71 -4.16
CA HIS A 121 7.05 11.94 -2.73
C HIS A 121 7.54 10.64 -2.09
N LEU A 122 8.68 10.71 -1.41
CA LEU A 122 9.29 9.58 -0.68
C LEU A 122 9.14 9.84 0.82
N ASP A 123 8.67 8.83 1.53
CA ASP A 123 8.58 8.83 2.98
C ASP A 123 9.02 7.50 3.56
N ALA A 124 9.67 7.56 4.71
CA ALA A 124 10.21 6.41 5.40
C ALA A 124 9.66 6.34 6.83
N THR A 125 8.93 5.27 7.14
CA THR A 125 8.29 5.09 8.43
C THR A 125 8.89 3.91 9.18
N TYR A 126 9.22 4.12 10.46
CA TYR A 126 9.59 3.09 11.41
C TYR A 126 8.43 2.77 12.34
N GLU A 127 8.22 1.51 12.60
CA GLU A 127 7.32 1.05 13.65
C GLU A 127 8.11 0.15 14.60
N ASP A 128 8.51 0.72 15.73
CA ASP A 128 9.29 0.09 16.81
C ASP A 128 10.49 -0.74 16.27
N LYS A 129 10.46 -2.06 16.43
CA LYS A 129 11.53 -2.98 15.98
C LYS A 129 11.32 -3.53 14.57
N SER A 130 10.34 -2.99 13.83
CA SER A 130 10.08 -3.46 12.46
C SER A 130 11.12 -2.91 11.46
N PRO A 131 11.29 -3.58 10.32
CA PRO A 131 12.02 -2.98 9.21
C PRO A 131 11.40 -1.66 8.77
N LEU A 132 12.24 -0.73 8.32
CA LEU A 132 11.81 0.54 7.73
C LEU A 132 10.86 0.27 6.55
N LEU A 133 9.70 0.91 6.54
CA LEU A 133 8.80 0.94 5.38
C LEU A 133 9.09 2.22 4.58
N MET A 134 9.72 2.06 3.41
CA MET A 134 9.90 3.13 2.43
C MET A 134 8.72 3.12 1.46
N THR A 135 8.09 4.26 1.26
CA THR A 135 6.94 4.43 0.36
C THR A 135 7.21 5.53 -0.65
N GLY A 136 6.90 5.28 -1.91
CA GLY A 136 6.87 6.27 -2.98
C GLY A 136 5.42 6.56 -3.39
N ILE A 137 5.03 7.83 -3.40
CA ILE A 137 3.67 8.30 -3.69
C ILE A 137 3.75 9.32 -4.83
N ASP A 138 2.83 9.23 -5.80
CA ASP A 138 2.55 10.35 -6.68
C ASP A 138 1.75 11.40 -5.91
N ALA A 139 2.37 12.57 -5.66
CA ALA A 139 1.75 13.66 -4.92
C ALA A 139 0.65 14.38 -5.71
N VAL A 140 0.57 14.21 -7.03
CA VAL A 140 -0.46 14.82 -7.90
C VAL A 140 -1.76 14.03 -7.86
N MET A 141 -1.67 12.72 -8.04
CA MET A 141 -2.83 11.82 -8.04
C MET A 141 -3.12 11.19 -6.67
N GLU A 142 -2.25 11.40 -5.69
CA GLU A 142 -2.33 10.80 -4.34
C GLU A 142 -2.36 9.25 -4.38
N ILE A 143 -1.57 8.67 -5.28
CA ILE A 143 -1.50 7.23 -5.49
C ILE A 143 -0.16 6.69 -4.99
N VAL A 144 -0.19 5.62 -4.19
CA VAL A 144 1.01 4.88 -3.82
C VAL A 144 1.56 4.18 -5.06
N LEU A 145 2.75 4.53 -5.50
CA LEU A 145 3.44 3.92 -6.65
C LEU A 145 4.13 2.62 -6.25
N GLY A 146 4.63 2.55 -5.03
CA GLY A 146 5.24 1.36 -4.47
C GLY A 146 5.67 1.55 -3.03
N ASN A 147 5.94 0.42 -2.38
CA ASN A 147 6.54 0.39 -1.06
C ASN A 147 7.50 -0.80 -0.92
N ILE A 148 8.48 -0.66 -0.04
CA ILE A 148 9.46 -1.71 0.25
C ILE A 148 9.83 -1.68 1.73
N LYS A 149 10.04 -2.88 2.31
CA LYS A 149 10.64 -3.00 3.64
C LYS A 149 12.15 -3.08 3.53
N LEU A 150 12.85 -2.19 4.21
CA LEU A 150 14.31 -2.11 4.22
C LEU A 150 14.84 -2.34 5.65
N PRO A 151 16.00 -2.97 5.81
CA PRO A 151 16.62 -3.15 7.11
C PRO A 151 17.14 -1.82 7.70
N SER A 152 17.40 -0.83 6.85
CA SER A 152 17.88 0.50 7.23
C SER A 152 17.67 1.49 6.08
N GLU A 153 17.76 2.78 6.39
CA GLU A 153 17.63 3.89 5.44
C GLU A 153 18.96 4.19 4.71
N LYS A 154 19.68 3.16 4.29
CA LYS A 154 20.92 3.30 3.50
C LYS A 154 20.61 3.39 2.02
N ALA A 155 21.37 4.22 1.31
CA ALA A 155 21.22 4.44 -0.12
C ALA A 155 21.23 3.14 -0.95
N ASP A 156 22.09 2.17 -0.61
CA ASP A 156 22.20 0.89 -1.32
C ASP A 156 20.89 0.09 -1.34
N GLY A 157 20.08 0.19 -0.28
CA GLY A 157 18.75 -0.43 -0.23
C GLY A 157 17.69 0.37 -0.99
N ILE A 158 17.79 1.70 -1.00
CA ILE A 158 16.82 2.61 -1.61
C ILE A 158 16.98 2.68 -3.13
N ILE A 159 18.21 2.67 -3.64
CA ILE A 159 18.52 2.78 -5.07
C ILE A 159 17.76 1.74 -5.93
N PRO A 160 17.74 0.44 -5.60
CA PRO A 160 16.98 -0.54 -6.37
C PRO A 160 15.47 -0.23 -6.41
N PHE A 161 14.91 0.26 -5.31
CA PHE A 161 13.51 0.66 -5.23
C PHE A 161 13.21 1.85 -6.15
N LEU A 162 14.04 2.91 -6.12
CA LEU A 162 13.88 4.06 -7.00
C LEU A 162 14.03 3.69 -8.49
N ARG A 163 14.97 2.81 -8.82
CA ARG A 163 15.14 2.28 -10.18
C ARG A 163 13.88 1.52 -10.63
N GLN A 164 13.32 0.68 -9.77
CA GLN A 164 12.07 -0.04 -10.07
C GLN A 164 10.91 0.93 -10.32
N LEU A 165 10.78 2.01 -9.54
CA LEU A 165 9.75 3.04 -9.77
C LEU A 165 9.98 3.73 -11.11
N ASN A 166 11.24 4.10 -11.42
CA ASN A 166 11.60 4.71 -12.70
C ASN A 166 11.29 3.80 -13.89
N ASP A 167 11.58 2.51 -13.79
CA ASP A 167 11.31 1.52 -14.85
C ASP A 167 9.80 1.37 -15.10
N CYS A 168 9.00 1.37 -14.02
CA CYS A 168 7.55 1.23 -14.12
C CYS A 168 6.86 2.50 -14.64
N PHE A 169 7.26 3.68 -14.15
CA PHE A 169 6.50 4.92 -14.35
C PHE A 169 7.26 5.97 -15.16
N GLY A 170 8.56 5.83 -15.34
CA GLY A 170 9.45 6.83 -15.94
C GLY A 170 9.95 7.85 -14.91
N PRO A 171 10.79 8.82 -15.33
CA PRO A 171 11.31 9.83 -14.43
C PRO A 171 10.19 10.77 -13.93
N PRO A 172 10.20 11.14 -12.63
CA PRO A 172 9.27 12.14 -12.11
C PRO A 172 9.63 13.55 -12.59
N LEU A 173 8.69 14.49 -12.48
CA LEU A 173 8.94 15.92 -12.72
C LEU A 173 9.80 16.53 -11.61
N ALA A 174 9.61 16.07 -10.40
CA ALA A 174 10.31 16.51 -9.21
C ALA A 174 10.23 15.43 -8.12
N LEU A 175 11.10 15.57 -7.11
CA LEU A 175 11.09 14.74 -5.91
C LEU A 175 10.78 15.59 -4.69
N VAL A 176 10.12 14.97 -3.71
CA VAL A 176 9.89 15.54 -2.38
C VAL A 176 10.21 14.46 -1.35
N HIS A 177 11.06 14.75 -0.39
CA HIS A 177 11.41 13.80 0.66
C HIS A 177 11.90 14.50 1.94
N ASP A 178 12.20 13.74 2.99
CA ASP A 178 12.88 14.26 4.17
C ASP A 178 14.38 14.53 3.88
N MET A 179 15.10 15.10 4.85
CA MET A 179 16.53 15.40 4.73
C MET A 179 17.44 14.21 5.06
N SER A 180 16.94 12.98 5.00
CA SER A 180 17.75 11.80 5.25
C SER A 180 18.89 11.67 4.26
N LYS A 181 20.11 11.48 4.78
CA LYS A 181 21.32 11.33 3.96
C LYS A 181 21.22 10.15 2.99
N GLY A 182 20.57 9.06 3.42
CA GLY A 182 20.39 7.87 2.59
C GLY A 182 19.48 8.14 1.38
N ILE A 183 18.38 8.83 1.60
CA ILE A 183 17.44 9.22 0.52
C ILE A 183 18.10 10.21 -0.42
N LEU A 184 18.76 11.27 0.09
CA LEU A 184 19.47 12.25 -0.71
C LEU A 184 20.51 11.58 -1.65
N CYS A 185 21.35 10.70 -1.10
CA CYS A 185 22.34 9.98 -1.89
C CYS A 185 21.70 9.09 -2.97
N ALA A 186 20.62 8.38 -2.64
CA ALA A 186 19.92 7.52 -3.57
C ALA A 186 19.24 8.32 -4.70
N VAL A 187 18.58 9.44 -4.35
CA VAL A 187 17.94 10.36 -5.31
C VAL A 187 18.95 10.94 -6.28
N GLN A 188 20.07 11.48 -5.78
CA GLN A 188 21.14 12.04 -6.62
C GLN A 188 21.73 11.02 -7.59
N GLN A 189 21.79 9.75 -7.18
CA GLN A 189 22.33 8.69 -8.03
C GLN A 189 21.33 8.20 -9.09
N VAL A 190 20.03 8.14 -8.77
CA VAL A 190 19.01 7.59 -9.70
C VAL A 190 18.41 8.69 -10.58
N PHE A 191 18.24 9.89 -10.04
CA PHE A 191 17.60 11.02 -10.70
C PHE A 191 18.50 12.27 -10.72
N PRO A 192 19.72 12.21 -11.28
CA PRO A 192 20.63 13.34 -11.28
C PRO A 192 20.03 14.53 -12.02
N GLY A 193 20.07 15.70 -11.39
CA GLY A 193 19.62 16.96 -12.00
C GLY A 193 18.12 17.21 -12.03
N LEU A 194 17.30 16.31 -11.48
CA LEU A 194 15.87 16.60 -11.27
C LEU A 194 15.68 17.55 -10.09
N PRO A 195 14.64 18.41 -10.15
CA PRO A 195 14.24 19.23 -9.00
C PRO A 195 13.98 18.37 -7.77
N ASP A 196 14.62 18.73 -6.66
CA ASP A 196 14.60 17.99 -5.41
C ASP A 196 14.23 18.91 -4.27
N TYR A 197 13.13 18.61 -3.57
CA TYR A 197 12.53 19.45 -2.55
C TYR A 197 12.42 18.72 -1.22
N ILE A 198 12.54 19.50 -0.14
CA ILE A 198 12.35 19.01 1.21
C ILE A 198 10.85 18.95 1.53
N CYS A 199 10.41 17.86 2.14
CA CYS A 199 9.05 17.74 2.65
C CYS A 199 8.79 18.81 3.73
N HIS A 200 7.81 19.69 3.49
CA HIS A 200 7.48 20.78 4.38
C HIS A 200 7.12 20.32 5.81
N PHE A 201 6.42 19.18 5.93
CA PHE A 201 6.09 18.61 7.23
C PHE A 201 7.35 18.23 8.03
N HIS A 202 8.31 17.55 7.41
CA HIS A 202 9.57 17.16 8.06
C HIS A 202 10.42 18.39 8.43
N PHE A 203 10.47 19.38 7.54
CA PHE A 203 11.16 20.63 7.79
C PHE A 203 10.58 21.37 9.02
N LEU A 204 9.26 21.55 9.11
CA LEU A 204 8.61 22.20 10.26
C LEU A 204 8.78 21.41 11.55
N ARG A 205 8.68 20.07 11.49
CA ARG A 205 8.91 19.20 12.63
C ARG A 205 10.33 19.35 13.18
N ASP A 206 11.32 19.44 12.29
CA ASP A 206 12.72 19.56 12.71
C ASP A 206 13.06 20.96 13.21
N LEU A 207 12.42 22.01 12.70
CA LEU A 207 12.49 23.36 13.28
C LEU A 207 11.89 23.45 14.70
N GLY A 208 10.85 22.65 14.97
CA GLY A 208 10.21 22.59 16.29
C GLY A 208 11.00 21.77 17.33
N LYS A 209 12.05 21.07 16.95
CA LYS A 209 12.92 20.39 17.90
C LYS A 209 13.82 21.44 18.58
N ASP A 210 13.66 21.59 19.88
CA ASP A 210 14.50 22.49 20.69
C ASP A 210 15.97 22.04 20.59
N PRO A 211 16.89 22.84 20.02
CA PRO A 211 18.29 22.48 19.90
C PRO A 211 19.01 22.34 21.27
N THR A 212 18.35 22.69 22.34
CA THR A 212 18.88 22.59 23.73
C THR A 212 18.48 21.28 24.43
N ALA A 213 17.45 20.59 23.94
CA ALA A 213 16.96 19.34 24.54
C ALA A 213 17.96 18.16 24.40
N ASP A 214 18.87 18.20 23.44
CA ASP A 214 19.86 17.14 23.20
C ASP A 214 21.22 17.36 23.88
N ARG A 215 21.40 18.52 24.56
CA ARG A 215 22.57 18.79 25.42
C ARG A 215 22.14 18.66 26.87
N GLY A 216 22.32 17.46 27.44
CA GLY A 216 22.02 17.14 28.84
C GLY A 216 22.65 18.09 29.84
N LEU A 217 22.21 19.34 29.88
CA LEU A 217 22.50 20.32 30.89
C LEU A 217 21.25 20.50 31.77
N ALA A 218 21.13 19.64 32.76
CA ALA A 218 20.25 19.84 33.87
C ALA A 218 20.71 21.11 34.61
N HIS A 219 20.01 22.23 34.44
CA HIS A 219 20.03 23.32 35.42
C HIS A 219 18.64 23.38 36.06
N PRO A 220 18.59 23.29 37.42
CA PRO A 220 17.35 23.49 38.14
C PRO A 220 17.07 25.00 38.23
N VAL A 221 16.09 25.50 37.52
CA VAL A 221 15.52 26.81 37.74
C VAL A 221 14.33 26.67 38.68
N ALA A 222 14.50 27.13 39.89
CA ALA A 222 13.47 27.26 40.90
C ALA A 222 12.38 28.26 40.44
N GLY A 223 11.14 27.85 40.60
CA GLY A 223 9.98 28.63 40.97
C GLY A 223 9.68 29.92 40.19
N ALA A 224 8.81 29.86 39.17
CA ALA A 224 7.89 30.96 38.92
C ALA A 224 6.55 30.36 38.44
N ARG A 225 5.56 30.47 39.30
CA ARG A 225 4.16 30.15 39.11
C ARG A 225 3.54 31.26 38.25
N ALA A 226 3.20 31.00 36.98
CA ALA A 226 2.44 31.93 36.17
C ALA A 226 0.94 31.58 36.19
N PRO A 227 0.04 32.58 36.17
CA PRO A 227 -1.40 32.39 36.37
C PRO A 227 -2.09 31.82 35.14
N ALA A 228 -3.08 30.96 35.40
CA ALA A 228 -3.95 30.37 34.40
C ALA A 228 -4.83 31.43 33.71
N GLY A 229 -4.48 31.78 32.46
CA GLY A 229 -5.33 32.53 31.57
C GLY A 229 -5.98 31.55 30.58
N ARG A 230 -7.31 31.35 30.66
CA ARG A 230 -8.10 30.66 29.66
C ARG A 230 -8.14 31.53 28.37
N LEU A 231 -7.51 31.05 27.32
CA LEU A 231 -7.77 31.53 25.97
C LEU A 231 -8.79 30.58 25.32
N SER A 232 -10.00 31.08 25.10
CA SER A 232 -11.04 30.44 24.33
C SER A 232 -10.60 30.42 22.85
N ALA A 233 -10.35 29.25 22.29
CA ALA A 233 -10.15 29.07 20.87
C ALA A 233 -11.50 29.15 20.16
N GLY A 234 -11.73 30.23 19.39
CA GLY A 234 -12.82 30.32 18.44
C GLY A 234 -12.54 29.41 17.22
N PRO A 235 -13.58 28.91 16.54
CA PRO A 235 -13.39 28.03 15.38
C PRO A 235 -12.85 28.82 14.20
N LEU A 236 -11.64 28.47 13.75
CA LEU A 236 -11.12 28.89 12.45
C LEU A 236 -11.89 28.13 11.38
N GLY A 237 -12.79 28.86 10.67
CA GLY A 237 -13.51 28.34 9.53
C GLY A 237 -12.56 28.04 8.37
N PHE A 238 -12.36 26.76 8.09
CA PHE A 238 -11.77 26.33 6.83
C PHE A 238 -12.81 26.53 5.73
N GLY A 239 -12.59 27.56 4.89
CA GLY A 239 -13.34 27.79 3.67
C GLY A 239 -13.30 26.56 2.77
N GLY A 240 -14.48 26.19 2.26
CA GLY A 240 -14.70 24.97 1.50
C GLY A 240 -13.79 24.84 0.28
N LEU A 241 -12.98 23.77 0.29
CA LEU A 241 -12.45 23.22 -0.93
C LEU A 241 -13.61 22.50 -1.64
N ALA A 242 -13.98 23.03 -2.81
CA ALA A 242 -14.96 22.42 -3.69
C ALA A 242 -14.59 20.97 -3.96
N ALA A 243 -15.52 20.05 -3.72
CA ALA A 243 -15.37 18.63 -4.01
C ALA A 243 -14.99 18.43 -5.48
N ARG A 244 -13.78 17.92 -5.72
CA ARG A 244 -13.34 17.50 -7.06
C ARG A 244 -14.17 16.31 -7.52
N PRO A 245 -14.57 16.22 -8.80
CA PRO A 245 -15.33 15.09 -9.31
C PRO A 245 -14.51 13.81 -9.19
N ARG A 246 -15.09 12.79 -8.57
CA ARG A 246 -14.53 11.44 -8.54
C ARG A 246 -14.49 10.90 -9.97
N LEU A 247 -13.31 10.64 -10.51
CA LEU A 247 -13.15 9.92 -11.76
C LEU A 247 -13.80 8.53 -11.59
N ARG A 248 -14.91 8.29 -12.27
CA ARG A 248 -15.45 6.95 -12.48
C ARG A 248 -14.65 6.33 -13.60
N LEU A 249 -13.79 5.37 -13.28
CA LEU A 249 -13.18 4.49 -14.27
C LEU A 249 -14.28 3.58 -14.84
N PRO A 250 -14.41 3.44 -16.16
CA PRO A 250 -15.31 2.44 -16.74
C PRO A 250 -14.80 1.04 -16.39
N LEU A 251 -15.73 0.15 -16.07
CA LEU A 251 -15.53 -1.27 -15.80
C LEU A 251 -15.04 -2.03 -17.04
#